data_afbf36f25c5ea3e9c7848ba0cc5b9c68
#
_entry.id   afbf36f25c5ea3e9c7848ba0cc5b9c68
#
_cell.length_a   1.000
_cell.length_b   1.000
_cell.length_c   1.000
_cell.angle_alpha   90.00
_cell.angle_beta   90.00
_cell.angle_gamma   90.00
#
_symmetry.space_group_name_H-M   'P 1'
#
loop_
_entity.id
_entity.type
_entity.pdbx_description
1 polymer ?
#
loop_
_entity_poly.entity_id
_entity_poly.type
_entity_poly.pdbx_seq_one_letter_code
_entity_poly.pdbx_strand_id
1 'polypeptide(L)'
;IKFDLAVPVDIEEQARGLRALFGRDRRVWVWGSTRDGEEALLVEAFEAARPPEDILVVVVPRHPQRFDEVASLLAARGATLARRSHAMKIPGSTRYVLGDSMGEMLAYYAAADVVFVGGSLKPYGGQNLIEPCAVGRPVMFGPHTFNFESAAEAALAEGAGLRARDAAHAVGLAMELLDDPARRAEMGRRAAAFALSNRGALDRLQAWLAPRLAISR
;
A
#
# COMPACT_ATOMS: atom_id res chain seq x y z
N ILE A 1 10.41 14.87 8.28
CA ILE A 1 11.38 14.08 7.48
C ILE A 1 10.68 12.92 6.80
N LYS A 2 9.86 12.09 7.50
CA LYS A 2 9.16 10.95 6.86
C LYS A 2 8.10 11.38 5.83
N PHE A 3 7.55 12.60 5.93
CA PHE A 3 6.54 13.16 5.03
C PHE A 3 7.12 13.86 3.79
N ASP A 4 8.43 14.09 3.74
CA ASP A 4 9.09 14.78 2.63
C ASP A 4 9.40 13.82 1.47
N LEU A 5 8.35 13.11 1.03
CA LEU A 5 8.38 12.20 -0.08
C LEU A 5 8.25 12.98 -1.40
N ALA A 6 9.21 12.81 -2.30
CA ALA A 6 9.10 13.28 -3.67
C ALA A 6 8.27 12.25 -4.48
N VAL A 7 7.09 12.65 -4.92
CA VAL A 7 6.29 11.86 -5.87
C VAL A 7 6.83 12.17 -7.27
N PRO A 8 7.24 11.15 -8.06
CA PRO A 8 7.71 11.35 -9.43
C PRO A 8 6.65 12.06 -10.30
N VAL A 9 7.09 12.93 -11.20
CA VAL A 9 6.18 13.71 -12.07
C VAL A 9 5.42 12.83 -13.06
N ASP A 10 5.95 11.67 -13.37
CA ASP A 10 5.39 10.67 -14.30
C ASP A 10 4.60 9.55 -13.58
N ILE A 11 4.34 9.69 -12.27
CA ILE A 11 3.69 8.64 -11.47
C ILE A 11 2.33 8.23 -12.02
N GLU A 12 1.55 9.18 -12.56
CA GLU A 12 0.26 8.88 -13.16
C GLU A 12 0.39 8.07 -14.45
N GLU A 13 1.43 8.31 -15.24
CA GLU A 13 1.73 7.53 -16.45
C GLU A 13 2.13 6.10 -16.08
N GLN A 14 3.02 5.94 -15.11
CA GLN A 14 3.40 4.65 -14.57
C GLN A 14 2.18 3.87 -14.02
N ALA A 15 1.32 4.55 -13.27
CA ALA A 15 0.08 3.95 -12.76
C ALA A 15 -0.87 3.51 -13.88
N ARG A 16 -1.05 4.33 -14.93
CA ARG A 16 -1.85 3.95 -16.10
C ARG A 16 -1.28 2.74 -16.82
N GLY A 17 0.05 2.65 -16.93
CA GLY A 17 0.73 1.47 -17.48
C GLY A 17 0.44 0.21 -16.70
N LEU A 18 0.56 0.26 -15.37
CA LEU A 18 0.20 -0.87 -14.49
C LEU A 18 -1.29 -1.21 -14.55
N ARG A 19 -2.18 -0.22 -14.58
CA ARG A 19 -3.64 -0.46 -14.73
C ARG A 19 -3.99 -1.12 -16.06
N ALA A 20 -3.30 -0.76 -17.15
CA ALA A 20 -3.47 -1.42 -18.44
C ALA A 20 -3.02 -2.89 -18.39
N LEU A 21 -1.93 -3.18 -17.65
CA LEU A 21 -1.42 -4.52 -17.43
C LEU A 21 -2.37 -5.36 -16.54
N PHE A 22 -2.88 -4.78 -15.45
CA PHE A 22 -3.76 -5.44 -14.47
C PHE A 22 -5.18 -5.69 -15.00
N GLY A 23 -5.61 -4.91 -15.97
CA GLY A 23 -6.99 -4.83 -16.44
C GLY A 23 -7.67 -3.57 -15.91
N ARG A 24 -8.09 -2.70 -16.85
CA ARG A 24 -8.59 -1.33 -16.51
C ARG A 24 -9.80 -1.34 -15.59
N ASP A 25 -10.67 -2.32 -15.76
CA ASP A 25 -11.95 -2.43 -15.05
C ASP A 25 -11.87 -3.28 -13.78
N ARG A 26 -10.72 -3.88 -13.49
CA ARG A 26 -10.54 -4.70 -12.29
C ARG A 26 -10.37 -3.84 -11.05
N ARG A 27 -10.92 -4.32 -9.94
CA ARG A 27 -10.68 -3.74 -8.61
C ARG A 27 -9.31 -4.23 -8.11
N VAL A 28 -8.42 -3.31 -7.81
CA VAL A 28 -7.02 -3.61 -7.46
C VAL A 28 -6.75 -3.31 -6.00
N TRP A 29 -6.42 -4.35 -5.24
CA TRP A 29 -5.98 -4.24 -3.85
C TRP A 29 -4.49 -4.53 -3.75
N VAL A 30 -3.69 -3.55 -3.35
CA VAL A 30 -2.24 -3.70 -3.19
C VAL A 30 -1.91 -4.01 -1.73
N TRP A 31 -1.18 -5.10 -1.49
CA TRP A 31 -0.53 -5.42 -0.22
C TRP A 31 0.94 -5.02 -0.32
N GLY A 32 1.24 -3.80 0.11
CA GLY A 32 2.56 -3.21 -0.09
C GLY A 32 3.49 -3.41 1.09
N SER A 33 4.75 -3.69 0.81
CA SER A 33 5.81 -3.86 1.82
C SER A 33 5.49 -4.92 2.88
N THR A 34 4.89 -6.04 2.47
CA THR A 34 4.56 -7.14 3.38
C THR A 34 5.82 -7.78 4.00
N ARG A 35 5.67 -8.29 5.20
CA ARG A 35 6.72 -8.94 5.98
C ARG A 35 6.37 -10.41 6.21
N ASP A 36 7.37 -11.15 6.67
CA ASP A 36 7.28 -12.59 6.90
C ASP A 36 6.03 -13.02 7.67
N GLY A 37 5.27 -13.95 7.08
CA GLY A 37 4.04 -14.52 7.60
C GLY A 37 2.79 -13.65 7.45
N GLU A 38 2.88 -12.39 7.02
CA GLU A 38 1.70 -11.55 6.78
C GLU A 38 0.95 -12.00 5.53
N GLU A 39 1.67 -12.39 4.48
CA GLU A 39 1.08 -12.85 3.24
C GLU A 39 0.23 -14.11 3.47
N ALA A 40 0.71 -15.03 4.31
CA ALA A 40 -0.05 -16.24 4.64
C ALA A 40 -1.37 -15.91 5.34
N LEU A 41 -1.35 -15.00 6.31
CA LEU A 41 -2.54 -14.54 7.05
C LEU A 41 -3.53 -13.84 6.13
N LEU A 42 -3.05 -12.95 5.26
CA LEU A 42 -3.89 -12.20 4.33
C LEU A 42 -4.51 -13.11 3.27
N VAL A 43 -3.74 -14.04 2.71
CA VAL A 43 -4.24 -15.01 1.71
C VAL A 43 -5.29 -15.90 2.34
N GLU A 44 -5.05 -16.45 3.53
CA GLU A 44 -6.01 -17.31 4.22
C GLU A 44 -7.33 -16.57 4.48
N ALA A 45 -7.28 -15.35 5.00
CA ALA A 45 -8.45 -14.54 5.25
C ALA A 45 -9.17 -14.14 3.96
N PHE A 46 -8.44 -13.81 2.90
CA PHE A 46 -9.00 -13.40 1.62
C PHE A 46 -9.73 -14.55 0.93
N GLU A 47 -9.13 -15.73 0.87
CA GLU A 47 -9.76 -16.91 0.27
C GLU A 47 -10.97 -17.39 1.09
N ALA A 48 -10.90 -17.30 2.43
CA ALA A 48 -12.02 -17.63 3.30
C ALA A 48 -13.23 -16.70 3.08
N ALA A 49 -13.00 -15.44 2.74
CA ALA A 49 -14.04 -14.47 2.43
C ALA A 49 -14.71 -14.69 1.06
N ARG A 50 -14.17 -15.56 0.20
CA ARG A 50 -14.68 -15.84 -1.15
C ARG A 50 -14.93 -14.56 -1.97
N PRO A 51 -13.90 -13.76 -2.19
CA PRO A 51 -14.05 -12.47 -2.84
C PRO A 51 -14.47 -12.62 -4.32
N PRO A 52 -15.15 -11.60 -4.90
CA PRO A 52 -15.47 -11.57 -6.32
C PRO A 52 -14.25 -11.78 -7.23
N GLU A 53 -14.45 -12.38 -8.39
CA GLU A 53 -13.37 -12.74 -9.31
C GLU A 53 -12.66 -11.55 -9.96
N ASP A 54 -13.33 -10.41 -10.06
CA ASP A 54 -12.78 -9.18 -10.62
C ASP A 54 -11.78 -8.48 -9.69
N ILE A 55 -11.64 -8.91 -8.44
CA ILE A 55 -10.63 -8.37 -7.53
C ILE A 55 -9.27 -8.98 -7.83
N LEU A 56 -8.31 -8.13 -8.14
CA LEU A 56 -6.89 -8.46 -8.28
C LEU A 56 -6.15 -8.03 -7.02
N VAL A 57 -5.41 -8.96 -6.43
CA VAL A 57 -4.48 -8.66 -5.35
C VAL A 57 -3.07 -8.53 -5.90
N VAL A 58 -2.41 -7.40 -5.65
CA VAL A 58 -1.00 -7.20 -5.97
C VAL A 58 -0.19 -7.28 -4.68
N VAL A 59 0.65 -8.28 -4.55
CA VAL A 59 1.48 -8.54 -3.37
C VAL A 59 2.89 -8.06 -3.63
N VAL A 60 3.38 -7.11 -2.81
CA VAL A 60 4.73 -6.54 -2.96
C VAL A 60 5.50 -6.74 -1.65
N PRO A 61 6.28 -7.82 -1.54
CA PRO A 61 7.08 -8.08 -0.35
C PRO A 61 8.15 -7.00 -0.12
N ARG A 62 8.41 -6.67 1.14
CA ARG A 62 9.40 -5.65 1.52
C ARG A 62 10.82 -6.01 1.09
N HIS A 63 11.14 -7.30 1.07
CA HIS A 63 12.48 -7.81 0.81
C HIS A 63 12.52 -8.67 -0.44
N PRO A 64 13.36 -8.34 -1.44
CA PRO A 64 13.45 -9.10 -2.69
C PRO A 64 13.77 -10.58 -2.51
N GLN A 65 14.52 -10.92 -1.46
CA GLN A 65 14.90 -12.30 -1.13
C GLN A 65 13.68 -13.21 -0.87
N ARG A 66 12.51 -12.60 -0.59
CA ARG A 66 11.27 -13.32 -0.31
C ARG A 66 10.37 -13.52 -1.53
N PHE A 67 10.75 -13.00 -2.70
CA PHE A 67 9.88 -13.07 -3.88
C PHE A 67 9.52 -14.50 -4.27
N ASP A 68 10.48 -15.42 -4.28
CA ASP A 68 10.22 -16.82 -4.66
C ASP A 68 9.44 -17.59 -3.58
N GLU A 69 9.70 -17.32 -2.31
CA GLU A 69 8.93 -17.85 -1.18
C GLU A 69 7.45 -17.43 -1.28
N VAL A 70 7.20 -16.12 -1.48
CA VAL A 70 5.85 -15.58 -1.59
C VAL A 70 5.16 -16.08 -2.87
N ALA A 71 5.88 -16.19 -3.99
CA ALA A 71 5.34 -16.78 -5.21
C ALA A 71 4.85 -18.22 -4.96
N SER A 72 5.66 -19.03 -4.29
CA SER A 72 5.34 -20.42 -3.94
C SER A 72 4.12 -20.50 -3.00
N LEU A 73 4.04 -19.61 -2.01
CA LEU A 73 2.90 -19.51 -1.10
C LEU A 73 1.59 -19.19 -1.84
N LEU A 74 1.63 -18.23 -2.76
CA LEU A 74 0.46 -17.82 -3.55
C LEU A 74 0.01 -18.94 -4.50
N ALA A 75 0.96 -19.61 -5.18
CA ALA A 75 0.68 -20.71 -6.11
C ALA A 75 0.11 -21.94 -5.40
N ALA A 76 0.56 -22.24 -4.18
CA ALA A 76 0.12 -23.41 -3.41
C ALA A 76 -1.38 -23.36 -3.04
N ARG A 77 -2.03 -22.22 -3.13
CA ARG A 77 -3.47 -22.04 -2.87
C ARG A 77 -4.35 -22.32 -4.10
N GLY A 78 -3.76 -22.79 -5.20
CA GLY A 78 -4.48 -23.10 -6.44
C GLY A 78 -4.97 -21.89 -7.23
N ALA A 79 -4.62 -20.68 -6.78
CA ALA A 79 -4.98 -19.45 -7.45
C ALA A 79 -4.00 -19.13 -8.60
N THR A 80 -4.50 -18.49 -9.64
CA THR A 80 -3.66 -18.04 -10.76
C THR A 80 -2.77 -16.88 -10.33
N LEU A 81 -1.47 -17.08 -10.46
CA LEU A 81 -0.42 -16.12 -10.13
C LEU A 81 0.28 -15.62 -11.39
N ALA A 82 0.52 -14.31 -11.46
CA ALA A 82 1.47 -13.71 -12.41
C ALA A 82 2.59 -12.98 -11.65
N ARG A 83 3.79 -12.95 -12.24
CA ARG A 83 4.91 -12.14 -11.74
C ARG A 83 5.04 -10.89 -12.58
N ARG A 84 5.20 -9.74 -11.96
CA ARG A 84 5.36 -8.45 -12.65
C ARG A 84 6.59 -8.44 -13.54
N SER A 85 7.69 -9.01 -13.09
CA SER A 85 8.95 -9.09 -13.84
C SER A 85 8.85 -9.84 -15.17
N HIS A 86 7.87 -10.74 -15.31
CA HIS A 86 7.71 -11.58 -16.52
C HIS A 86 6.46 -11.22 -17.33
N ALA A 87 5.58 -10.36 -16.81
CA ALA A 87 4.27 -10.16 -17.40
C ALA A 87 4.28 -9.05 -18.45
N MET A 88 4.00 -9.42 -19.70
CA MET A 88 3.59 -8.48 -20.75
C MET A 88 2.08 -8.22 -20.74
N LYS A 89 1.30 -9.18 -20.24
CA LYS A 89 -0.15 -9.09 -20.07
C LYS A 89 -0.56 -10.02 -18.93
N ILE A 90 -1.48 -9.58 -18.10
CA ILE A 90 -2.03 -10.38 -17.00
C ILE A 90 -3.41 -10.88 -17.42
N PRO A 91 -3.64 -12.20 -17.47
CA PRO A 91 -4.96 -12.77 -17.79
C PRO A 91 -6.03 -12.28 -16.83
N GLY A 92 -7.26 -12.09 -17.30
CA GLY A 92 -8.39 -11.66 -16.47
C GLY A 92 -8.72 -12.62 -15.33
N SER A 93 -8.38 -13.90 -15.46
CA SER A 93 -8.54 -14.93 -14.42
C SER A 93 -7.45 -14.89 -13.35
N THR A 94 -6.40 -14.07 -13.51
CA THR A 94 -5.32 -13.97 -12.52
C THR A 94 -5.84 -13.40 -11.21
N ARG A 95 -5.66 -14.11 -10.11
CA ARG A 95 -6.07 -13.67 -8.77
C ARG A 95 -4.99 -12.85 -8.08
N TYR A 96 -3.75 -13.26 -8.21
CA TYR A 96 -2.61 -12.63 -7.57
C TYR A 96 -1.56 -12.18 -8.58
N VAL A 97 -1.00 -11.01 -8.34
CA VAL A 97 0.21 -10.53 -9.00
C VAL A 97 1.29 -10.35 -7.94
N LEU A 98 2.42 -11.01 -8.12
CA LEU A 98 3.61 -10.71 -7.33
C LEU A 98 4.32 -9.49 -7.95
N GLY A 99 4.41 -8.42 -7.19
CA GLY A 99 5.20 -7.23 -7.53
C GLY A 99 6.67 -7.46 -7.18
N ASP A 100 7.36 -8.16 -8.03
CA ASP A 100 8.77 -8.56 -7.88
C ASP A 100 9.74 -7.66 -8.66
N SER A 101 9.36 -6.40 -8.86
CA SER A 101 10.19 -5.35 -9.44
C SER A 101 10.66 -4.36 -8.38
N MET A 102 11.84 -3.78 -8.59
CA MET A 102 12.39 -2.77 -7.69
C MET A 102 12.07 -1.36 -8.19
N GLY A 103 11.84 -0.43 -7.22
CA GLY A 103 11.60 0.98 -7.53
C GLY A 103 10.19 1.34 -7.99
N GLU A 104 9.27 0.38 -8.16
CA GLU A 104 7.90 0.61 -8.63
C GLU A 104 6.85 0.76 -7.51
N MET A 105 7.25 0.84 -6.22
CA MET A 105 6.28 0.83 -5.11
C MET A 105 5.23 1.93 -5.21
N LEU A 106 5.64 3.17 -5.48
CA LEU A 106 4.71 4.28 -5.65
C LEU A 106 3.77 4.08 -6.84
N ALA A 107 4.25 3.47 -7.93
CA ALA A 107 3.43 3.16 -9.08
C ALA A 107 2.38 2.08 -8.76
N TYR A 108 2.74 1.04 -8.00
CA TYR A 108 1.77 0.06 -7.48
C TYR A 108 0.71 0.74 -6.63
N TYR A 109 1.10 1.60 -5.70
CA TYR A 109 0.14 2.34 -4.88
C TYR A 109 -0.74 3.25 -5.75
N ALA A 110 -0.17 3.99 -6.68
CA ALA A 110 -0.94 4.86 -7.58
C ALA A 110 -1.89 4.09 -8.51
N ALA A 111 -1.59 2.83 -8.83
CA ALA A 111 -2.46 1.94 -9.60
C ALA A 111 -3.54 1.24 -8.76
N ALA A 112 -3.47 1.29 -7.43
CA ALA A 112 -4.40 0.62 -6.52
C ALA A 112 -5.75 1.33 -6.41
N ASP A 113 -6.80 0.58 -6.07
CA ASP A 113 -8.06 1.12 -5.54
C ASP A 113 -8.01 1.24 -4.02
N VAL A 114 -7.37 0.27 -3.36
CA VAL A 114 -7.17 0.21 -1.90
C VAL A 114 -5.75 -0.29 -1.64
N VAL A 115 -5.12 0.21 -0.58
CA VAL A 115 -3.76 -0.20 -0.18
C VAL A 115 -3.78 -0.75 1.24
N PHE A 116 -3.17 -1.91 1.43
CA PHE A 116 -2.75 -2.41 2.73
C PHE A 116 -1.25 -2.23 2.89
N VAL A 117 -0.81 -1.60 3.98
CA VAL A 117 0.61 -1.39 4.29
C VAL A 117 1.07 -2.46 5.28
N GLY A 118 1.98 -3.29 4.80
CA GLY A 118 2.53 -4.42 5.57
C GLY A 118 3.45 -4.03 6.71
N GLY A 119 4.02 -5.05 7.36
CA GLY A 119 4.77 -4.91 8.61
C GLY A 119 3.89 -4.52 9.80
N SER A 120 2.58 -4.61 9.64
CA SER A 120 1.61 -4.06 10.58
C SER A 120 0.61 -5.09 11.16
N LEU A 121 0.41 -6.27 10.52
CA LEU A 121 -0.36 -7.38 11.11
C LEU A 121 0.44 -8.17 12.14
N LYS A 122 1.75 -8.23 11.96
CA LYS A 122 2.69 -8.81 12.91
C LYS A 122 3.56 -7.69 13.51
N PRO A 123 4.23 -7.89 14.64
CA PRO A 123 4.90 -6.83 15.39
C PRO A 123 6.21 -6.36 14.74
N TYR A 124 6.16 -5.98 13.46
CA TYR A 124 7.27 -5.37 12.74
C TYR A 124 7.25 -3.83 12.78
N GLY A 125 6.19 -3.22 13.33
CA GLY A 125 6.09 -1.79 13.56
C GLY A 125 5.54 -0.96 12.41
N GLY A 126 5.03 -1.61 11.36
CA GLY A 126 4.48 -0.96 10.17
C GLY A 126 5.54 -0.49 9.19
N GLN A 127 5.11 -0.29 7.94
CA GLN A 127 5.91 0.33 6.88
C GLN A 127 5.35 1.72 6.55
N ASN A 128 5.91 2.39 5.54
CA ASN A 128 5.59 3.78 5.24
C ASN A 128 4.17 3.95 4.67
N LEU A 129 3.24 4.38 5.51
CA LEU A 129 1.85 4.64 5.11
C LEU A 129 1.68 5.98 4.38
N ILE A 130 2.70 6.85 4.39
CA ILE A 130 2.65 8.16 3.74
C ILE A 130 2.74 8.02 2.23
N GLU A 131 3.43 7.00 1.73
CA GLU A 131 3.56 6.73 0.29
C GLU A 131 2.21 6.55 -0.40
N PRO A 132 1.30 5.65 0.01
CA PRO A 132 -0.02 5.55 -0.59
C PRO A 132 -0.87 6.80 -0.37
N CYS A 133 -0.74 7.49 0.76
CA CYS A 133 -1.43 8.76 0.99
C CYS A 133 -0.97 9.84 0.00
N ALA A 134 0.33 9.91 -0.30
CA ALA A 134 0.89 10.91 -1.22
C ALA A 134 0.41 10.77 -2.67
N VAL A 135 -0.04 9.57 -3.05
CA VAL A 135 -0.67 9.29 -4.37
C VAL A 135 -2.20 9.20 -4.27
N GLY A 136 -2.79 9.69 -3.18
CA GLY A 136 -4.24 9.82 -3.02
C GLY A 136 -4.98 8.50 -2.91
N ARG A 137 -4.39 7.48 -2.27
CA ARG A 137 -5.06 6.18 -2.10
C ARG A 137 -5.50 5.94 -0.68
N PRO A 138 -6.70 5.36 -0.48
CA PRO A 138 -7.12 4.89 0.82
C PRO A 138 -6.11 3.90 1.36
N VAL A 139 -5.65 4.11 2.59
CA VAL A 139 -4.66 3.26 3.23
C VAL A 139 -5.27 2.50 4.40
N MET A 140 -4.91 1.23 4.52
CA MET A 140 -5.17 0.46 5.73
C MET A 140 -3.89 -0.21 6.24
N PHE A 141 -3.86 -0.47 7.51
CA PHE A 141 -2.74 -1.11 8.20
C PHE A 141 -3.24 -1.92 9.39
N GLY A 142 -2.42 -2.83 9.87
CA GLY A 142 -2.72 -3.67 11.05
C GLY A 142 -2.50 -2.94 12.38
N PRO A 143 -2.55 -3.68 13.52
CA PRO A 143 -2.47 -3.10 14.85
C PRO A 143 -1.07 -2.64 15.25
N HIS A 144 -0.02 -3.11 14.59
CA HIS A 144 1.37 -2.85 14.96
C HIS A 144 1.99 -1.75 14.10
N THR A 145 1.95 -0.49 14.57
CA THR A 145 2.40 0.70 13.81
C THR A 145 3.46 1.51 14.54
N PHE A 146 4.15 0.95 15.55
CA PHE A 146 5.03 1.68 16.45
C PHE A 146 6.19 2.42 15.76
N ASN A 147 6.64 2.03 14.56
CA ASN A 147 7.59 2.82 13.77
C ASN A 147 6.96 4.05 13.09
N PHE A 148 5.64 4.06 12.95
CA PHE A 148 4.85 5.10 12.28
C PHE A 148 3.64 5.53 13.10
N GLU A 149 3.66 5.35 14.43
CA GLU A 149 2.48 5.52 15.31
C GLU A 149 1.84 6.90 15.13
N SER A 150 2.63 7.96 15.25
CA SER A 150 2.09 9.33 15.11
C SER A 150 1.47 9.59 13.72
N ALA A 151 2.04 9.02 12.67
CA ALA A 151 1.49 9.14 11.32
C ALA A 151 0.22 8.30 11.16
N ALA A 152 0.18 7.11 11.77
CA ALA A 152 -0.99 6.23 11.75
C ALA A 152 -2.17 6.86 12.49
N GLU A 153 -1.94 7.39 13.70
CA GLU A 153 -2.99 8.09 14.47
C GLU A 153 -3.52 9.33 13.74
N ALA A 154 -2.63 10.14 13.15
CA ALA A 154 -3.03 11.29 12.38
C ALA A 154 -3.84 10.90 11.13
N ALA A 155 -3.42 9.86 10.39
CA ALA A 155 -4.17 9.36 9.24
C ALA A 155 -5.57 8.84 9.61
N LEU A 156 -5.71 8.19 10.77
CA LEU A 156 -7.02 7.77 11.30
C LEU A 156 -7.88 8.97 11.65
N ALA A 157 -7.34 9.94 12.38
CA ALA A 157 -8.07 11.13 12.81
C ALA A 157 -8.58 11.97 11.63
N GLU A 158 -7.82 12.04 10.55
CA GLU A 158 -8.19 12.77 9.32
C GLU A 158 -9.06 11.92 8.36
N GLY A 159 -9.37 10.66 8.71
CA GLY A 159 -10.13 9.75 7.86
C GLY A 159 -9.42 9.38 6.56
N ALA A 160 -8.09 9.47 6.56
CA ALA A 160 -7.20 9.07 5.47
C ALA A 160 -6.85 7.58 5.52
N GLY A 161 -6.95 6.95 6.71
CA GLY A 161 -6.57 5.57 6.95
C GLY A 161 -7.58 4.77 7.74
N LEU A 162 -7.43 3.45 7.72
CA LEU A 162 -8.19 2.49 8.53
C LEU A 162 -7.23 1.55 9.25
N ARG A 163 -7.52 1.26 10.53
CA ARG A 163 -6.78 0.25 11.30
C ARG A 163 -7.55 -1.06 11.34
N ALA A 164 -6.97 -2.10 10.81
CA ALA A 164 -7.48 -3.46 10.94
C ALA A 164 -6.99 -4.09 12.26
N ARG A 165 -7.84 -4.89 12.90
CA ARG A 165 -7.47 -5.65 14.11
C ARG A 165 -6.64 -6.89 13.78
N ASP A 166 -6.97 -7.52 12.65
CA ASP A 166 -6.37 -8.75 12.14
C ASP A 166 -6.57 -8.84 10.62
N ALA A 167 -6.11 -9.92 10.01
CA ALA A 167 -6.21 -10.13 8.58
C ALA A 167 -7.66 -10.25 8.08
N ALA A 168 -8.54 -10.93 8.84
CA ALA A 168 -9.94 -11.07 8.47
C ALA A 168 -10.66 -9.72 8.48
N HIS A 169 -10.39 -8.87 9.46
CA HIS A 169 -10.91 -7.52 9.50
C HIS A 169 -10.35 -6.63 8.38
N ALA A 170 -9.05 -6.80 8.02
CA ALA A 170 -8.46 -6.09 6.88
C ALA A 170 -9.17 -6.46 5.57
N VAL A 171 -9.48 -7.75 5.37
CA VAL A 171 -10.25 -8.22 4.21
C VAL A 171 -11.65 -7.61 4.20
N GLY A 172 -12.37 -7.62 5.32
CA GLY A 172 -13.70 -7.02 5.42
C GLY A 172 -13.70 -5.54 5.03
N LEU A 173 -12.78 -4.75 5.61
CA LEU A 173 -12.63 -3.33 5.30
C LEU A 173 -12.26 -3.08 3.83
N ALA A 174 -11.41 -3.94 3.25
CA ALA A 174 -11.06 -3.84 1.84
C ALA A 174 -12.25 -4.12 0.93
N MET A 175 -13.06 -5.14 1.23
CA MET A 175 -14.28 -5.44 0.46
C MET A 175 -15.25 -4.27 0.50
N GLU A 176 -15.54 -3.72 1.69
CA GLU A 176 -16.39 -2.54 1.82
C GLU A 176 -15.90 -1.36 0.97
N LEU A 177 -14.60 -1.07 1.01
CA LEU A 177 -14.02 0.01 0.21
C LEU A 177 -14.03 -0.29 -1.29
N LEU A 178 -13.78 -1.54 -1.69
CA LEU A 178 -13.79 -1.93 -3.10
C LEU A 178 -15.21 -1.87 -3.69
N ASP A 179 -16.23 -2.05 -2.88
CA ASP A 179 -17.65 -1.98 -3.27
C ASP A 179 -18.23 -0.55 -3.19
N ASP A 180 -17.53 0.40 -2.55
CA ASP A 180 -17.97 1.79 -2.41
C ASP A 180 -16.99 2.79 -3.07
N PRO A 181 -17.16 3.09 -4.37
CA PRO A 181 -16.34 4.05 -5.09
C PRO A 181 -16.37 5.47 -4.50
N ALA A 182 -17.51 5.89 -3.93
CA ALA A 182 -17.65 7.22 -3.36
C ALA A 182 -16.82 7.37 -2.09
N ARG A 183 -16.90 6.38 -1.19
CA ARG A 183 -16.09 6.31 0.03
C ARG A 183 -14.59 6.23 -0.30
N ARG A 184 -14.20 5.41 -1.31
CA ARG A 184 -12.81 5.34 -1.78
C ARG A 184 -12.29 6.69 -2.25
N ALA A 185 -13.08 7.38 -3.09
CA ALA A 185 -12.69 8.68 -3.63
C ALA A 185 -12.54 9.72 -2.51
N GLU A 186 -13.45 9.74 -1.53
CA GLU A 186 -13.36 10.64 -0.39
C GLU A 186 -12.14 10.35 0.48
N MET A 187 -11.91 9.09 0.84
CA MET A 187 -10.72 8.70 1.61
C MET A 187 -9.44 9.02 0.86
N GLY A 188 -9.41 8.82 -0.47
CA GLY A 188 -8.25 9.16 -1.31
C GLY A 188 -7.96 10.67 -1.30
N ARG A 189 -8.99 11.54 -1.36
CA ARG A 189 -8.81 12.99 -1.23
C ARG A 189 -8.25 13.37 0.14
N ARG A 190 -8.78 12.76 1.22
CA ARG A 190 -8.26 12.98 2.59
C ARG A 190 -6.82 12.51 2.73
N ALA A 191 -6.48 11.36 2.16
CA ALA A 191 -5.12 10.84 2.15
C ALA A 191 -4.14 11.79 1.45
N ALA A 192 -4.50 12.32 0.27
CA ALA A 192 -3.69 13.29 -0.44
C ALA A 192 -3.51 14.60 0.37
N ALA A 193 -4.60 15.11 0.96
CA ALA A 193 -4.55 16.31 1.81
C ALA A 193 -3.67 16.08 3.04
N PHE A 194 -3.82 14.94 3.73
CA PHE A 194 -2.99 14.53 4.85
C PHE A 194 -1.50 14.49 4.49
N ALA A 195 -1.14 13.85 3.38
CA ALA A 195 0.25 13.80 2.95
C ALA A 195 0.81 15.20 2.61
N LEU A 196 0.00 16.05 1.97
CA LEU A 196 0.39 17.40 1.58
C LEU A 196 0.58 18.33 2.79
N SER A 197 -0.36 18.32 3.74
CA SER A 197 -0.31 19.19 4.94
C SER A 197 0.89 18.89 5.84
N ASN A 198 1.39 17.66 5.79
CA ASN A 198 2.53 17.21 6.59
C ASN A 198 3.89 17.31 5.87
N ARG A 199 3.94 17.75 4.61
CA ARG A 199 5.19 18.03 3.88
C ARG A 199 5.95 19.21 4.46
N GLY A 200 7.24 19.34 4.12
CA GLY A 200 8.11 20.44 4.56
C GLY A 200 8.60 20.28 6.01
N ALA A 201 8.52 19.10 6.59
CA ALA A 201 9.06 18.85 7.93
C ALA A 201 10.57 19.05 7.98
N LEU A 202 11.29 18.72 6.90
CA LEU A 202 12.72 18.93 6.78
C LEU A 202 13.05 20.42 6.70
N ASP A 203 12.33 21.19 5.90
CA ASP A 203 12.52 22.63 5.75
C ASP A 203 12.25 23.36 7.06
N ARG A 204 11.16 22.99 7.76
CA ARG A 204 10.86 23.51 9.11
C ARG A 204 11.96 23.18 10.11
N LEU A 205 12.51 21.96 10.08
CA LEU A 205 13.61 21.57 10.94
C LEU A 205 14.89 22.35 10.61
N GLN A 206 15.22 22.50 9.34
CA GLN A 206 16.37 23.30 8.89
C GLN A 206 16.22 24.78 9.31
N ALA A 207 15.07 25.39 9.09
CA ALA A 207 14.78 26.75 9.52
C ALA A 207 14.89 26.92 11.04
N TRP A 208 14.49 25.91 11.82
CA TRP A 208 14.62 25.91 13.27
C TRP A 208 16.07 25.74 13.75
N LEU A 209 16.87 24.93 13.06
CA LEU A 209 18.28 24.66 13.41
C LEU A 209 19.21 25.79 12.96
N ALA A 210 18.99 26.43 11.83
CA ALA A 210 19.89 27.40 11.23
C ALA A 210 20.31 28.54 12.20
N PRO A 211 19.40 29.19 12.96
CA PRO A 211 19.80 30.22 13.93
C PRO A 211 20.63 29.65 15.08
N ARG A 212 20.40 28.41 15.48
CA ARG A 212 21.06 27.75 16.61
C ARG A 212 22.49 27.31 16.26
N LEU A 213 22.72 26.92 15.01
CA LEU A 213 24.05 26.57 14.50
C LEU A 213 24.92 27.82 14.19
N ALA A 214 24.28 28.96 13.88
CA ALA A 214 25.00 30.20 13.62
C ALA A 214 25.55 30.87 14.91
N ILE A 215 25.07 30.49 16.09
CA ILE A 215 25.51 31.05 17.40
C ILE A 215 26.77 30.34 17.93
N SER A 216 27.23 29.28 17.28
CA SER A 216 28.40 28.48 17.69
C SER A 216 29.70 28.83 16.95
N ARG A 217 29.82 30.07 16.43
CA ARG A 217 31.08 30.60 15.85
C ARG A 217 31.54 31.87 16.59
#